data_d53f271e160f4d6ba3a4d6276128532c
#
_entry.id   d53f271e160f4d6ba3a4d6276128532c
#
_cell.length_a   1.000
_cell.length_b   1.000
_cell.length_c   1.000
_cell.angle_alpha   90.00
_cell.angle_beta   90.00
_cell.angle_gamma   90.00
#
_symmetry.space_group_name_H-M   'P 1'
#
loop_
_entity.id
_entity.type
_entity.pdbx_description
1 polymer ?
#
loop_
_entity_poly.entity_id
_entity_poly.type
_entity_poly.pdbx_seq_one_letter_code
_entity_poly.pdbx_strand_id
1 'polypeptide(L)'
;PTVNPVLYDDIPVDAPQFSIGADSYWLEYGDKPLFPFGYGLTYTTFEYSPVILSDSILSLSDDHSPIIASCVITNTGNYEAVAIPQLYIRDLVGSLTRPIRELKGFKRVTIPAGESRTINFELTVNDLAYWHLAEGVTLGADGAYTFSAEPGDFHVWIAPNATEGTHAKFTLQ
;
A
#
# COMPACT_ATOMS: atom_id res chain seq x y z
N PRO A 1 12.62 -13.80 -6.08
CA PRO A 1 11.47 -13.01 -5.68
C PRO A 1 11.87 -12.02 -4.61
N THR A 2 11.42 -10.83 -4.75
CA THR A 2 11.77 -9.70 -3.88
C THR A 2 10.97 -9.70 -2.58
N VAL A 3 10.00 -10.59 -2.47
CA VAL A 3 9.13 -10.72 -1.30
C VAL A 3 8.73 -12.17 -1.14
N ASN A 4 8.84 -12.69 0.06
CA ASN A 4 8.17 -13.92 0.43
C ASN A 4 6.79 -13.55 0.99
N PRO A 5 5.67 -13.88 0.29
CA PRO A 5 4.33 -13.50 0.72
C PRO A 5 3.96 -14.06 2.11
N VAL A 6 4.52 -15.21 2.47
CA VAL A 6 4.26 -15.86 3.76
C VAL A 6 4.78 -15.04 4.94
N LEU A 7 5.82 -14.24 4.71
CA LEU A 7 6.40 -13.39 5.77
C LEU A 7 5.64 -12.11 6.04
N TYR A 8 4.82 -11.71 5.08
CA TYR A 8 4.14 -10.42 5.17
C TYR A 8 3.05 -10.39 6.22
N ASP A 9 2.43 -11.53 6.41
CA ASP A 9 1.16 -11.58 7.12
C ASP A 9 1.28 -12.16 8.52
N ASP A 10 2.30 -12.99 8.77
CA ASP A 10 2.38 -13.74 10.02
C ASP A 10 3.32 -13.14 11.07
N ILE A 11 4.05 -12.07 10.74
CA ILE A 11 5.06 -11.52 11.64
C ILE A 11 4.82 -10.05 11.89
N PRO A 12 4.73 -9.64 13.17
CA PRO A 12 4.65 -8.23 13.53
C PRO A 12 5.79 -7.42 12.90
N VAL A 13 5.48 -6.24 12.40
CA VAL A 13 6.48 -5.30 11.88
C VAL A 13 7.52 -5.08 12.98
N ASP A 14 8.81 -5.21 12.62
CA ASP A 14 9.96 -5.09 13.54
C ASP A 14 10.11 -6.18 14.59
N ALA A 15 9.35 -7.27 14.54
CA ALA A 15 9.61 -8.39 15.42
C ALA A 15 10.94 -9.05 15.08
N PRO A 16 11.84 -9.26 16.06
CA PRO A 16 13.04 -10.03 15.85
C PRO A 16 12.64 -11.48 15.58
N GLN A 17 13.10 -12.00 14.49
CA GLN A 17 12.82 -13.37 14.15
C GLN A 17 13.93 -14.30 14.63
N PHE A 18 13.54 -15.28 15.38
CA PHE A 18 14.40 -16.36 15.79
C PHE A 18 14.13 -17.56 14.89
N SER A 19 15.10 -17.93 14.08
CA SER A 19 14.97 -19.09 13.22
C SER A 19 15.03 -20.36 14.07
N ILE A 20 13.88 -20.82 14.54
CA ILE A 20 13.72 -22.20 14.96
C ILE A 20 12.61 -22.79 14.08
N GLY A 21 12.99 -23.29 12.91
CA GLY A 21 12.18 -24.15 12.09
C GLY A 21 11.12 -23.51 11.19
N ALA A 22 11.02 -22.20 11.13
CA ALA A 22 10.22 -21.52 10.12
C ALA A 22 11.16 -20.89 9.10
N ASP A 23 11.40 -21.61 8.03
CA ASP A 23 12.35 -21.27 6.97
C ASP A 23 11.93 -20.09 6.09
N SER A 24 11.35 -19.08 6.70
CA SER A 24 10.95 -17.89 5.98
C SER A 24 12.06 -16.87 5.83
N TYR A 25 13.26 -17.18 6.35
CA TYR A 25 14.41 -16.30 6.23
C TYR A 25 15.36 -16.72 5.13
N TRP A 26 15.79 -15.72 4.44
CA TRP A 26 17.07 -15.75 3.75
C TRP A 26 18.15 -15.54 4.83
N LEU A 27 18.68 -16.61 5.35
CA LEU A 27 19.65 -16.65 6.45
C LEU A 27 20.85 -15.69 6.27
N GLU A 28 21.14 -15.33 5.03
CA GLU A 28 22.28 -14.47 4.68
C GLU A 28 21.92 -12.98 4.59
N TYR A 29 20.64 -12.62 4.42
CA TYR A 29 20.22 -11.24 4.12
C TYR A 29 19.20 -10.67 5.11
N GLY A 30 18.81 -11.43 6.13
CA GLY A 30 17.80 -11.03 7.10
C GLY A 30 16.37 -11.00 6.53
N ASP A 31 15.51 -10.22 7.14
CA ASP A 31 14.09 -10.10 6.85
C ASP A 31 13.75 -9.11 5.74
N LYS A 32 14.75 -8.36 5.24
CA LYS A 32 14.52 -7.32 4.22
C LYS A 32 14.83 -7.82 2.83
N PRO A 33 13.93 -7.65 1.87
CA PRO A 33 14.21 -7.99 0.48
C PRO A 33 15.31 -7.09 -0.07
N LEU A 34 16.20 -7.64 -0.90
CA LEU A 34 17.23 -6.86 -1.60
C LEU A 34 16.61 -5.76 -2.46
N PHE A 35 15.50 -6.09 -3.13
CA PHE A 35 14.69 -5.14 -3.89
C PHE A 35 13.24 -5.29 -3.43
N PRO A 36 12.64 -4.26 -2.83
CA PRO A 36 11.25 -4.31 -2.41
C PRO A 36 10.29 -4.38 -3.61
N PHE A 37 9.06 -4.80 -3.36
CA PHE A 37 8.03 -4.78 -4.36
C PHE A 37 7.86 -3.36 -4.94
N GLY A 38 7.74 -3.25 -6.26
CA GLY A 38 7.64 -1.98 -6.97
C GLY A 38 8.97 -1.25 -7.17
N TYR A 39 10.09 -1.77 -6.69
CA TYR A 39 11.40 -1.16 -6.89
C TYR A 39 11.77 -1.08 -8.37
N GLY A 40 12.35 0.04 -8.77
CA GLY A 40 12.84 0.29 -10.11
C GLY A 40 14.01 1.27 -10.10
N LEU A 41 14.73 1.31 -11.21
CA LEU A 41 15.85 2.24 -11.43
C LEU A 41 15.47 3.31 -12.44
N THR A 42 16.06 4.48 -12.28
CA THR A 42 15.94 5.60 -13.24
C THR A 42 17.30 6.28 -13.39
N TYR A 43 17.45 7.04 -14.45
CA TYR A 43 18.66 7.84 -14.69
C TYR A 43 18.60 9.24 -14.03
N THR A 44 17.61 9.48 -13.19
CA THR A 44 17.42 10.71 -12.43
C THR A 44 17.03 10.39 -10.99
N THR A 45 16.79 11.42 -10.19
CA THR A 45 16.29 11.28 -8.82
C THR A 45 14.95 11.96 -8.68
N PHE A 46 14.03 11.36 -7.92
CA PHE A 46 12.72 11.92 -7.63
C PHE A 46 12.55 12.10 -6.12
N GLU A 47 11.98 13.23 -5.73
CA GLU A 47 11.55 13.50 -4.37
C GLU A 47 10.02 13.48 -4.32
N TYR A 48 9.47 12.78 -3.32
CA TYR A 48 8.04 12.66 -3.07
C TYR A 48 7.66 13.47 -1.84
N SER A 49 6.71 14.39 -1.96
CA SER A 49 6.15 15.07 -0.80
C SER A 49 5.34 14.09 0.07
N PRO A 50 5.04 14.45 1.33
CA PRO A 50 4.03 13.75 2.10
C PRO A 50 2.68 13.65 1.36
N VAL A 51 1.96 12.56 1.60
CA VAL A 51 0.60 12.36 1.04
C VAL A 51 -0.38 13.27 1.76
N ILE A 52 -1.24 13.93 0.99
CA ILE A 52 -2.34 14.76 1.47
C ILE A 52 -3.64 14.12 1.00
N LEU A 53 -4.61 14.01 1.88
CA LEU A 53 -5.95 13.49 1.60
C LEU A 53 -6.96 14.63 1.52
N SER A 54 -7.94 14.51 0.62
CA SER A 54 -9.06 15.47 0.53
C SER A 54 -9.99 15.37 1.74
N ASP A 55 -10.08 14.19 2.34
CA ASP A 55 -10.84 13.91 3.57
C ASP A 55 -10.14 12.84 4.38
N SER A 56 -10.44 12.78 5.67
CA SER A 56 -9.96 11.75 6.60
C SER A 56 -10.99 10.66 6.87
N ILE A 57 -12.17 10.75 6.29
CA ILE A 57 -13.27 9.81 6.44
C ILE A 57 -13.75 9.36 5.07
N LEU A 58 -13.81 8.05 4.88
CA LEU A 58 -14.49 7.41 3.75
C LEU A 58 -15.73 6.72 4.30
N SER A 59 -16.87 6.91 3.65
CA SER A 59 -18.11 6.28 4.11
C SER A 59 -18.47 5.04 3.30
N LEU A 60 -19.00 4.02 3.98
CA LEU A 60 -19.54 2.80 3.36
C LEU A 60 -20.82 3.05 2.56
N SER A 61 -21.51 4.17 2.76
CA SER A 61 -22.74 4.46 2.03
C SER A 61 -22.44 4.83 0.58
N ASP A 62 -23.26 4.36 -0.36
CA ASP A 62 -23.09 4.51 -1.82
C ASP A 62 -23.09 5.96 -2.33
N ASP A 63 -23.35 6.95 -1.48
CA ASP A 63 -23.53 8.36 -1.83
C ASP A 63 -22.28 9.23 -1.55
N HIS A 64 -21.11 8.61 -1.29
CA HIS A 64 -19.92 9.38 -0.91
C HIS A 64 -18.88 9.45 -2.02
N SER A 65 -18.36 10.67 -2.17
CA SER A 65 -17.24 10.95 -3.07
C SER A 65 -15.98 10.19 -2.61
N PRO A 66 -15.16 9.73 -3.55
CA PRO A 66 -13.88 9.10 -3.22
C PRO A 66 -12.97 10.08 -2.47
N ILE A 67 -12.12 9.57 -1.59
CA ILE A 67 -10.99 10.34 -1.06
C ILE A 67 -9.95 10.52 -2.16
N ILE A 68 -9.50 11.74 -2.37
CA ILE A 68 -8.38 12.02 -3.26
C ILE A 68 -7.09 12.03 -2.46
N ALA A 69 -6.21 11.07 -2.73
CA ALA A 69 -4.86 11.05 -2.20
C ALA A 69 -3.91 11.76 -3.19
N SER A 70 -3.22 12.79 -2.72
CA SER A 70 -2.37 13.66 -3.54
C SER A 70 -0.94 13.67 -3.04
N CYS A 71 0.02 13.74 -3.96
CA CYS A 71 1.44 13.89 -3.69
C CYS A 71 2.09 14.73 -4.79
N VAL A 72 3.05 15.57 -4.43
CA VAL A 72 3.89 16.29 -5.40
C VAL A 72 5.17 15.49 -5.58
N ILE A 73 5.52 15.22 -6.85
CA ILE A 73 6.77 14.56 -7.21
C ILE A 73 7.63 15.56 -7.95
N THR A 74 8.86 15.75 -7.47
CA THR A 74 9.85 16.63 -8.07
C THR A 74 10.99 15.82 -8.66
N ASN A 75 11.34 16.06 -9.90
CA ASN A 75 12.55 15.54 -10.51
C ASN A 75 13.73 16.40 -10.07
N THR A 76 14.52 15.90 -9.13
CA THR A 76 15.68 16.61 -8.55
C THR A 76 16.97 16.36 -9.31
N GLY A 77 16.96 15.51 -10.34
CA GLY A 77 18.13 15.25 -11.17
C GLY A 77 18.19 16.11 -12.43
N ASN A 78 19.12 15.77 -13.30
CA ASN A 78 19.47 16.60 -14.46
C ASN A 78 18.84 16.12 -15.79
N TYR A 79 18.08 15.05 -15.76
CA TYR A 79 17.48 14.44 -16.95
C TYR A 79 15.97 14.32 -16.80
N GLU A 80 15.24 14.58 -17.89
CA GLU A 80 13.84 14.19 -17.96
C GLU A 80 13.71 12.67 -17.81
N ALA A 81 12.78 12.22 -16.98
CA ALA A 81 12.51 10.81 -16.82
C ALA A 81 11.05 10.53 -16.41
N VAL A 82 10.70 9.25 -16.45
CA VAL A 82 9.39 8.77 -16.06
C VAL A 82 9.42 8.34 -14.61
N ALA A 83 8.60 9.00 -13.78
CA ALA A 83 8.27 8.54 -12.43
C ALA A 83 7.12 7.52 -12.49
N ILE A 84 7.17 6.52 -11.61
CA ILE A 84 6.11 5.52 -11.42
C ILE A 84 5.61 5.61 -9.97
N PRO A 85 4.81 6.64 -9.62
CA PRO A 85 4.16 6.69 -8.32
C PRO A 85 3.17 5.54 -8.16
N GLN A 86 3.25 4.88 -7.00
CA GLN A 86 2.48 3.71 -6.64
C GLN A 86 1.65 4.03 -5.40
N LEU A 87 0.35 3.72 -5.46
CA LEU A 87 -0.58 3.89 -4.35
C LEU A 87 -0.66 2.60 -3.56
N TYR A 88 -0.33 2.68 -2.29
CA TYR A 88 -0.42 1.56 -1.36
C TYR A 88 -1.39 1.88 -0.23
N ILE A 89 -2.10 0.87 0.24
CA ILE A 89 -2.92 0.94 1.45
C ILE A 89 -2.50 -0.13 2.44
N ARG A 90 -2.84 0.10 3.70
CA ARG A 90 -2.81 -0.88 4.79
C ARG A 90 -4.08 -0.77 5.59
N ASP A 91 -4.77 -1.88 5.72
CA ASP A 91 -5.78 -2.08 6.73
C ASP A 91 -5.07 -2.38 8.06
N LEU A 92 -5.38 -1.63 9.11
CA LEU A 92 -4.71 -1.78 10.40
C LEU A 92 -5.29 -2.93 11.22
N VAL A 93 -6.58 -3.21 11.08
CA VAL A 93 -7.30 -4.23 11.85
C VAL A 93 -8.40 -4.84 10.99
N GLY A 94 -8.06 -5.81 10.18
CA GLY A 94 -9.05 -6.60 9.44
C GLY A 94 -9.43 -7.88 10.17
N SER A 95 -10.56 -8.49 9.81
CA SER A 95 -11.00 -9.80 10.31
C SER A 95 -10.08 -10.95 9.86
N LEU A 96 -9.33 -10.75 8.79
CA LEU A 96 -8.24 -11.62 8.33
C LEU A 96 -6.94 -10.83 8.23
N THR A 97 -5.81 -11.54 8.29
CA THR A 97 -4.49 -10.96 8.13
C THR A 97 -4.38 -10.25 6.77
N ARG A 98 -3.97 -8.99 6.79
CA ARG A 98 -3.84 -8.15 5.60
C ARG A 98 -2.38 -7.80 5.33
N PRO A 99 -2.01 -7.60 4.05
CA PRO A 99 -0.67 -7.15 3.70
C PRO A 99 -0.28 -5.84 4.39
N ILE A 100 1.00 -5.73 4.77
CA ILE A 100 1.55 -4.48 5.35
C ILE A 100 1.40 -3.30 4.39
N ARG A 101 1.53 -3.55 3.09
CA ARG A 101 1.23 -2.60 2.02
C ARG A 101 0.69 -3.33 0.81
N GLU A 102 -0.52 -3.02 0.42
CA GLU A 102 -1.19 -3.57 -0.75
C GLU A 102 -1.24 -2.52 -1.85
N LEU A 103 -0.72 -2.86 -3.04
CA LEU A 103 -0.77 -1.97 -4.20
C LEU A 103 -2.20 -1.85 -4.73
N LYS A 104 -2.74 -0.64 -4.79
CA LYS A 104 -4.07 -0.35 -5.35
C LYS A 104 -4.04 0.39 -6.68
N GLY A 105 -2.93 1.03 -7.00
CA GLY A 105 -2.80 1.71 -8.27
C GLY A 105 -1.39 2.21 -8.53
N PHE A 106 -1.12 2.56 -9.77
CA PHE A 106 0.09 3.25 -10.17
C PHE A 106 -0.18 4.17 -11.37
N LYS A 107 0.70 5.14 -11.54
CA LYS A 107 0.66 6.04 -12.70
C LYS A 107 2.03 6.10 -13.34
N ARG A 108 2.06 6.47 -14.61
CA ARG A 108 3.28 6.74 -15.34
C ARG A 108 3.31 8.22 -15.73
N VAL A 109 4.29 8.96 -15.21
CA VAL A 109 4.34 10.42 -15.37
C VAL A 109 5.73 10.86 -15.79
N THR A 110 5.83 11.52 -16.94
CA THR A 110 7.07 12.15 -17.38
C THR A 110 7.25 13.48 -16.68
N ILE A 111 8.42 13.69 -16.07
CA ILE A 111 8.76 14.91 -15.34
C ILE A 111 10.11 15.42 -15.87
N PRO A 112 10.15 16.60 -16.51
CA PRO A 112 11.39 17.24 -16.91
C PRO A 112 12.30 17.52 -15.72
N ALA A 113 13.61 17.67 -15.98
CA ALA A 113 14.59 17.99 -14.96
C ALA A 113 14.24 19.29 -14.22
N GLY A 114 14.25 19.27 -12.90
CA GLY A 114 13.92 20.41 -12.03
C GLY A 114 12.43 20.74 -11.93
N GLU A 115 11.55 20.03 -12.62
CA GLU A 115 10.10 20.25 -12.56
C GLU A 115 9.40 19.34 -11.55
N SER A 116 8.19 19.75 -11.17
CA SER A 116 7.30 19.00 -10.28
C SER A 116 5.97 18.71 -10.94
N ARG A 117 5.33 17.61 -10.53
CA ARG A 117 3.96 17.25 -10.93
C ARG A 117 3.17 16.81 -9.70
N THR A 118 1.94 17.28 -9.61
CA THR A 118 0.98 16.78 -8.62
C THR A 118 0.33 15.52 -9.16
N ILE A 119 0.35 14.47 -8.37
CA ILE A 119 -0.24 13.16 -8.66
C ILE A 119 -1.41 12.94 -7.72
N ASN A 120 -2.54 12.56 -8.29
CA ASN A 120 -3.76 12.28 -7.54
C ASN A 120 -4.20 10.84 -7.80
N PHE A 121 -4.64 10.16 -6.76
CA PHE A 121 -5.33 8.87 -6.84
C PHE A 121 -6.68 9.00 -6.14
N GLU A 122 -7.67 8.35 -6.69
CA GLU A 122 -8.97 8.19 -6.07
C GLU A 122 -8.96 6.91 -5.22
N LEU A 123 -9.46 7.02 -3.99
CA LEU A 123 -9.67 5.90 -3.08
C LEU A 123 -11.16 5.73 -2.86
N THR A 124 -11.67 4.59 -3.25
CA THR A 124 -13.07 4.20 -3.09
C THR A 124 -13.20 3.06 -2.07
N VAL A 125 -14.40 2.79 -1.60
CA VAL A 125 -14.68 1.63 -0.74
C VAL A 125 -14.25 0.31 -1.40
N ASN A 126 -14.43 0.19 -2.72
CA ASN A 126 -14.03 -1.00 -3.46
C ASN A 126 -12.51 -1.26 -3.45
N ASP A 127 -11.69 -0.23 -3.32
CA ASP A 127 -10.23 -0.39 -3.21
C ASP A 127 -9.82 -1.03 -1.88
N LEU A 128 -10.69 -0.94 -0.86
CA LEU A 128 -10.48 -1.50 0.47
C LEU A 128 -11.04 -2.91 0.62
N ALA A 129 -11.90 -3.34 -0.31
CA ALA A 129 -12.59 -4.62 -0.24
C ALA A 129 -11.65 -5.82 -0.39
N TYR A 130 -11.96 -6.89 0.32
CA TYR A 130 -11.27 -8.17 0.27
C TYR A 130 -12.23 -9.32 0.59
N TRP A 131 -11.80 -10.55 0.34
CA TRP A 131 -12.58 -11.74 0.67
C TRP A 131 -12.40 -12.09 2.15
N HIS A 132 -13.48 -12.10 2.91
CA HIS A 132 -13.51 -12.51 4.32
C HIS A 132 -14.76 -13.33 4.61
N LEU A 133 -14.82 -13.95 5.78
CA LEU A 133 -16.02 -14.68 6.21
C LEU A 133 -17.19 -13.73 6.40
N ALA A 134 -18.35 -14.09 5.87
CA ALA A 134 -19.58 -13.36 6.14
C ALA A 134 -19.93 -13.45 7.63
N GLU A 135 -20.49 -12.40 8.18
CA GLU A 135 -20.85 -12.34 9.59
C GLU A 135 -21.81 -13.49 9.97
N GLY A 136 -21.51 -14.17 11.09
CA GLY A 136 -22.33 -15.26 11.62
C GLY A 136 -22.20 -16.60 10.86
N VAL A 137 -21.30 -16.71 9.89
CA VAL A 137 -21.09 -17.92 9.09
C VAL A 137 -19.90 -18.73 9.60
N THR A 138 -20.05 -20.06 9.62
CA THR A 138 -18.97 -20.98 10.01
C THR A 138 -18.05 -21.27 8.82
N LEU A 139 -16.75 -21.34 9.07
CA LEU A 139 -15.75 -21.72 8.08
C LEU A 139 -16.12 -23.05 7.39
N GLY A 140 -16.10 -23.05 6.05
CA GLY A 140 -16.38 -24.22 5.23
C GLY A 140 -17.83 -24.39 4.79
N ALA A 141 -18.76 -23.50 5.18
CA ALA A 141 -20.12 -23.47 4.63
C ALA A 141 -20.11 -22.86 3.22
N ASP A 142 -21.00 -23.34 2.35
CA ASP A 142 -21.24 -22.76 1.02
C ASP A 142 -21.71 -21.30 1.17
N GLY A 143 -21.09 -20.38 0.42
CA GLY A 143 -21.38 -18.94 0.54
C GLY A 143 -20.85 -18.26 1.80
N ALA A 144 -19.91 -18.91 2.51
CA ALA A 144 -19.32 -18.38 3.74
C ALA A 144 -18.50 -17.11 3.55
N TYR A 145 -18.06 -16.81 2.32
CA TYR A 145 -17.19 -15.67 2.04
C TYR A 145 -17.95 -14.54 1.35
N THR A 146 -17.64 -13.32 1.75
CA THR A 146 -18.10 -12.09 1.10
C THR A 146 -16.91 -11.25 0.65
N PHE A 147 -17.09 -10.47 -0.41
CA PHE A 147 -16.13 -9.50 -0.88
C PHE A 147 -16.63 -8.10 -0.52
N SER A 148 -16.10 -7.55 0.55
CA SER A 148 -16.46 -6.20 1.01
C SER A 148 -15.34 -5.57 1.82
N ALA A 149 -15.44 -4.26 2.05
CA ALA A 149 -14.57 -3.54 2.98
C ALA A 149 -15.17 -3.59 4.39
N GLU A 150 -14.32 -3.66 5.38
CA GLU A 150 -14.69 -3.58 6.79
C GLU A 150 -14.40 -2.18 7.35
N PRO A 151 -15.27 -1.61 8.23
CA PRO A 151 -14.98 -0.36 8.92
C PRO A 151 -13.69 -0.44 9.72
N GLY A 152 -12.88 0.62 9.70
CA GLY A 152 -11.62 0.62 10.42
C GLY A 152 -10.69 1.75 9.99
N ASP A 153 -9.51 1.76 10.57
CA ASP A 153 -8.47 2.73 10.28
C ASP A 153 -7.50 2.20 9.23
N PHE A 154 -7.14 3.07 8.29
CA PHE A 154 -6.27 2.75 7.17
C PHE A 154 -5.09 3.71 7.09
N HIS A 155 -3.97 3.19 6.61
CA HIS A 155 -2.86 3.98 6.13
C HIS A 155 -2.81 3.97 4.60
N VAL A 156 -2.38 5.09 4.01
CA VAL A 156 -2.20 5.23 2.56
C VAL A 156 -0.85 5.89 2.25
N TRP A 157 -0.16 5.38 1.24
CA TRP A 157 1.10 5.90 0.72
C TRP A 157 0.98 6.18 -0.77
N ILE A 158 1.67 7.22 -1.22
CA ILE A 158 2.09 7.36 -2.63
C ILE A 158 3.61 7.35 -2.60
N ALA A 159 4.20 6.30 -3.16
CA ALA A 159 5.62 6.01 -3.01
C ALA A 159 6.23 5.39 -4.27
N PRO A 160 7.56 5.40 -4.43
CA PRO A 160 8.22 4.74 -5.56
C PRO A 160 8.25 3.21 -5.43
N ASN A 161 8.07 2.67 -4.23
CA ASN A 161 8.04 1.23 -3.95
C ASN A 161 7.36 0.95 -2.60
N ALA A 162 7.22 -0.33 -2.25
CA ALA A 162 6.49 -0.77 -1.06
C ALA A 162 7.17 -0.49 0.29
N THR A 163 8.41 0.01 0.34
CA THR A 163 9.12 0.26 1.60
C THR A 163 9.35 1.74 1.89
N GLU A 164 9.25 2.60 0.88
CA GLU A 164 9.54 4.02 1.00
C GLU A 164 8.28 4.87 1.25
N GLY A 165 8.50 6.16 1.55
CA GLY A 165 7.46 7.17 1.72
C GLY A 165 6.82 7.20 3.09
N THR A 166 6.15 8.33 3.38
CA THR A 166 5.35 8.55 4.58
C THR A 166 3.87 8.29 4.28
N HIS A 167 3.12 7.87 5.29
CA HIS A 167 1.69 7.61 5.14
C HIS A 167 0.83 8.77 5.65
N ALA A 168 -0.35 8.88 5.09
CA ALA A 168 -1.49 9.56 5.68
C ALA A 168 -2.45 8.52 6.27
N LYS A 169 -3.38 8.99 7.12
CA LYS A 169 -4.38 8.15 7.79
C LYS A 169 -5.78 8.57 7.37
N PHE A 170 -6.67 7.59 7.24
CA PHE A 170 -8.10 7.82 7.09
C PHE A 170 -8.88 6.68 7.74
N THR A 171 -10.16 6.91 7.99
CA THR A 171 -11.07 5.93 8.60
C THR A 171 -12.20 5.61 7.63
N LEU A 172 -12.54 4.33 7.47
CA LEU A 172 -13.74 3.85 6.81
C LEU A 172 -14.86 3.69 7.84
N GLN A 173 -16.03 4.30 7.62
CA GLN A 173 -17.20 4.21 8.52
C GLN A 173 -18.54 4.26 7.79
#